data_b6bd700b2d0222ebbde2f18b8ecc17c3
#
_entry.id   b6bd700b2d0222ebbde2f18b8ecc17c3
#
_cell.length_a   1.000
_cell.length_b   1.000
_cell.length_c   1.000
_cell.angle_alpha   90.00
_cell.angle_beta   90.00
_cell.angle_gamma   90.00
#
_symmetry.space_group_name_H-M   'P 1'
#
loop_
_entity.id
_entity.type
_entity.pdbx_description
1 polymer ?
#
loop_
_entity_poly.entity_id
_entity_poly.type
_entity_poly.pdbx_seq_one_letter_code
_entity_poly.pdbx_strand_id
1 'polypeptide(L)'
;MKSFIGAVLFICVAFSANAQLLWKVSGNGLNQPSYIIGTHHLAPFSIMDSIAGLKKAMNETQQVYGEMKMSEMQSPATMEKMQKAMMIESDTTLNSLLSPKDFETANKFCKENLMVDLNMAPKLKPAFLLNNVVVMAYVKHIGLSLIHISEPTRQA
;
A
#
# COMPACT_ATOMS: atom_id res chain seq x y z
N MET A 1 -9.08 18.48 -44.82
CA MET A 1 -9.95 18.25 -43.67
C MET A 1 -10.21 16.78 -43.39
N LYS A 2 -10.42 15.89 -44.37
CA LYS A 2 -10.70 14.45 -44.12
C LYS A 2 -9.55 13.69 -43.45
N SER A 3 -8.28 14.04 -43.72
CA SER A 3 -7.10 13.38 -43.12
C SER A 3 -6.85 13.75 -41.66
N PHE A 4 -7.32 14.92 -41.22
CA PHE A 4 -7.15 15.36 -39.84
C PHE A 4 -8.10 14.68 -38.86
N ILE A 5 -9.30 14.37 -39.31
CA ILE A 5 -10.32 13.64 -38.54
C ILE A 5 -9.87 12.19 -38.29
N GLY A 6 -9.24 11.55 -39.28
CA GLY A 6 -8.69 10.20 -39.14
C GLY A 6 -7.55 10.11 -38.11
N ALA A 7 -6.67 11.10 -38.07
CA ALA A 7 -5.57 11.15 -37.08
C ALA A 7 -6.07 11.37 -35.66
N VAL A 8 -7.09 12.20 -35.46
CA VAL A 8 -7.69 12.43 -34.12
C VAL A 8 -8.44 11.17 -33.64
N LEU A 9 -9.14 10.46 -34.51
CA LEU A 9 -9.78 9.19 -34.13
C LEU A 9 -8.77 8.12 -33.73
N PHE A 10 -7.60 8.06 -34.40
CA PHE A 10 -6.56 7.09 -34.09
C PHE A 10 -5.88 7.35 -32.73
N ILE A 11 -5.73 8.64 -32.37
CA ILE A 11 -5.18 9.04 -31.06
C ILE A 11 -6.14 8.68 -29.91
N CYS A 12 -7.46 8.80 -30.10
CA CYS A 12 -8.44 8.45 -29.08
C CYS A 12 -8.51 6.95 -28.76
N VAL A 13 -8.15 6.07 -29.70
CA VAL A 13 -8.14 4.61 -29.47
C VAL A 13 -6.90 4.13 -28.72
N ALA A 14 -5.82 4.91 -28.71
CA ALA A 14 -4.55 4.53 -28.07
C ALA A 14 -4.51 4.69 -26.54
N PHE A 15 -5.52 5.32 -25.93
CA PHE A 15 -5.56 5.59 -24.50
C PHE A 15 -6.52 4.70 -23.68
N SER A 16 -6.82 3.51 -24.15
CA SER A 16 -7.44 2.50 -23.30
C SER A 16 -6.37 1.89 -22.40
N ALA A 17 -5.91 2.63 -21.41
CA ALA A 17 -5.09 2.06 -20.34
C ALA A 17 -5.97 1.12 -19.51
N ASN A 18 -5.96 -0.16 -19.83
CA ASN A 18 -6.55 -1.19 -18.99
C ASN A 18 -5.66 -1.34 -17.76
N ALA A 19 -6.06 -0.75 -16.65
CA ALA A 19 -5.45 -1.00 -15.35
C ALA A 19 -5.80 -2.43 -14.92
N GLN A 20 -4.95 -3.39 -15.26
CA GLN A 20 -5.12 -4.79 -14.85
C GLN A 20 -4.38 -5.04 -13.54
N LEU A 21 -5.08 -5.61 -12.58
CA LEU A 21 -4.47 -6.06 -11.31
C LEU A 21 -3.83 -7.44 -11.44
N LEU A 22 -4.30 -8.27 -12.37
CA LEU A 22 -3.82 -9.63 -12.61
C LEU A 22 -3.11 -9.73 -13.97
N TRP A 23 -1.86 -10.17 -13.95
CA TRP A 23 -1.02 -10.37 -15.14
C TRP A 23 -0.70 -11.85 -15.30
N LYS A 24 -0.85 -12.36 -16.53
CA LYS A 24 -0.44 -13.71 -16.91
C LYS A 24 0.90 -13.66 -17.62
N VAL A 25 1.87 -14.41 -17.12
CA VAL A 25 3.21 -14.57 -17.71
C VAL A 25 3.30 -15.97 -18.32
N SER A 26 3.56 -16.04 -19.62
CA SER A 26 3.68 -17.33 -20.35
C SER A 26 4.72 -17.21 -21.47
N GLY A 27 5.17 -18.36 -21.98
CA GLY A 27 6.17 -18.45 -23.05
C GLY A 27 7.58 -18.77 -22.53
N ASN A 28 8.58 -18.66 -23.41
CA ASN A 28 10.00 -18.88 -23.11
C ASN A 28 10.30 -20.21 -22.37
N GLY A 29 9.65 -21.31 -22.79
CA GLY A 29 9.88 -22.65 -22.20
C GLY A 29 9.14 -22.93 -20.89
N LEU A 30 8.28 -22.04 -20.43
CA LEU A 30 7.41 -22.33 -19.29
C LEU A 30 6.37 -23.37 -19.65
N ASN A 31 6.32 -24.48 -18.92
CA ASN A 31 5.31 -25.54 -19.11
C ASN A 31 3.92 -25.09 -18.66
N GLN A 32 3.84 -24.18 -17.70
CA GLN A 32 2.60 -23.60 -17.17
C GLN A 32 2.78 -22.09 -17.00
N PRO A 33 1.71 -21.33 -17.11
CA PRO A 33 1.76 -19.88 -16.88
C PRO A 33 2.01 -19.57 -15.40
N SER A 34 2.68 -18.46 -15.16
CA SER A 34 2.74 -17.79 -13.86
C SER A 34 1.83 -16.58 -13.86
N TYR A 35 1.44 -16.12 -12.67
CA TYR A 35 0.57 -14.98 -12.51
C TYR A 35 1.19 -13.98 -11.53
N ILE A 36 1.03 -12.70 -11.83
CA ILE A 36 1.40 -11.59 -10.94
C ILE A 36 0.14 -10.82 -10.63
N ILE A 37 -0.12 -10.58 -9.35
CA ILE A 37 -1.26 -9.79 -8.89
C ILE A 37 -0.78 -8.59 -8.09
N GLY A 38 -1.32 -7.40 -8.41
CA GLY A 38 -1.16 -6.22 -7.57
C GLY A 38 -2.07 -6.30 -6.36
N THR A 39 -1.52 -6.09 -5.16
CA THR A 39 -2.26 -6.17 -3.90
C THR A 39 -2.38 -4.81 -3.23
N HIS A 40 -3.40 -4.68 -2.38
CA HIS A 40 -3.60 -3.52 -1.51
C HIS A 40 -3.98 -4.02 -0.11
N HIS A 41 -3.12 -3.78 0.87
CA HIS A 41 -3.22 -4.37 2.22
C HIS A 41 -4.51 -4.03 2.98
N LEU A 42 -5.18 -2.95 2.63
CA LEU A 42 -6.43 -2.52 3.26
C LEU A 42 -7.68 -2.86 2.42
N ALA A 43 -7.51 -3.52 1.28
CA ALA A 43 -8.65 -3.91 0.45
C ALA A 43 -9.45 -5.03 1.13
N PRO A 44 -10.79 -4.96 1.14
CA PRO A 44 -11.61 -6.03 1.67
C PRO A 44 -11.46 -7.30 0.80
N PHE A 45 -11.54 -8.48 1.42
CA PHE A 45 -11.40 -9.75 0.71
C PHE A 45 -12.40 -9.92 -0.46
N SER A 46 -13.57 -9.29 -0.36
CA SER A 46 -14.58 -9.30 -1.43
C SER A 46 -14.09 -8.73 -2.76
N ILE A 47 -13.02 -7.93 -2.77
CA ILE A 47 -12.44 -7.42 -4.02
C ILE A 47 -11.91 -8.55 -4.90
N MET A 48 -11.50 -9.69 -4.30
CA MET A 48 -10.99 -10.85 -5.04
C MET A 48 -12.02 -11.41 -6.01
N ASP A 49 -13.31 -11.32 -5.67
CA ASP A 49 -14.40 -11.75 -6.54
C ASP A 49 -14.60 -10.86 -7.77
N SER A 50 -14.14 -9.60 -7.66
CA SER A 50 -14.23 -8.60 -8.72
C SER A 50 -13.05 -8.63 -9.70
N ILE A 51 -11.95 -9.33 -9.35
CA ILE A 51 -10.77 -9.43 -10.23
C ILE A 51 -10.98 -10.54 -11.25
N ALA A 52 -11.19 -10.13 -12.51
CA ALA A 52 -11.43 -11.05 -13.60
C ALA A 52 -10.29 -12.09 -13.74
N GLY A 53 -10.62 -13.37 -13.73
CA GLY A 53 -9.67 -14.46 -13.89
C GLY A 53 -8.89 -14.86 -12.66
N LEU A 54 -8.99 -14.15 -11.52
CA LEU A 54 -8.20 -14.46 -10.32
C LEU A 54 -8.48 -15.87 -9.78
N LYS A 55 -9.74 -16.27 -9.61
CA LYS A 55 -10.10 -17.62 -9.14
C LYS A 55 -9.52 -18.72 -10.03
N LYS A 56 -9.55 -18.49 -11.34
CA LYS A 56 -8.95 -19.43 -12.31
C LYS A 56 -7.44 -19.50 -12.13
N ALA A 57 -6.76 -18.35 -12.04
CA ALA A 57 -5.32 -18.28 -11.83
C ALA A 57 -4.91 -19.00 -10.53
N MET A 58 -5.63 -18.78 -9.43
CA MET A 58 -5.36 -19.46 -8.15
C MET A 58 -5.50 -20.99 -8.25
N ASN A 59 -6.49 -21.49 -8.99
CA ASN A 59 -6.71 -22.92 -9.18
C ASN A 59 -5.65 -23.56 -10.11
N GLU A 60 -5.05 -22.80 -11.00
CA GLU A 60 -4.02 -23.25 -11.94
C GLU A 60 -2.62 -23.20 -11.35
N THR A 61 -2.41 -22.48 -10.23
CA THR A 61 -1.09 -22.33 -9.62
C THR A 61 -0.85 -23.36 -8.51
N GLN A 62 0.38 -23.89 -8.46
CA GLN A 62 0.80 -24.85 -7.44
C GLN A 62 1.48 -24.20 -6.23
N GLN A 63 1.98 -22.97 -6.41
CA GLN A 63 2.72 -22.23 -5.38
C GLN A 63 2.31 -20.76 -5.41
N VAL A 64 2.26 -20.14 -4.22
CA VAL A 64 1.98 -18.72 -4.05
C VAL A 64 3.16 -18.08 -3.31
N TYR A 65 3.66 -16.98 -3.84
CA TYR A 65 4.70 -16.17 -3.23
C TYR A 65 4.08 -14.85 -2.77
N GLY A 66 4.20 -14.56 -1.48
CA GLY A 66 3.84 -13.26 -0.91
C GLY A 66 5.02 -12.28 -0.95
N GLU A 67 4.75 -11.02 -0.70
CA GLU A 67 5.75 -9.94 -0.66
C GLU A 67 6.77 -10.16 0.47
N MET A 68 6.35 -10.81 1.56
CA MET A 68 7.18 -11.01 2.75
C MET A 68 6.81 -12.30 3.48
N LYS A 69 7.78 -12.95 4.09
CA LYS A 69 7.52 -14.07 4.99
C LYS A 69 7.05 -13.54 6.34
N MET A 70 5.85 -13.95 6.78
CA MET A 70 5.27 -13.52 8.04
C MET A 70 6.19 -13.82 9.25
N SER A 71 6.91 -14.94 9.22
CA SER A 71 7.88 -15.30 10.27
C SER A 71 9.07 -14.33 10.35
N GLU A 72 9.43 -13.67 9.26
CA GLU A 72 10.52 -12.70 9.23
C GLU A 72 10.07 -11.30 9.69
N MET A 73 8.77 -10.98 9.62
CA MET A 73 8.26 -9.68 10.07
C MET A 73 8.52 -9.40 11.55
N GLN A 74 8.50 -10.45 12.38
CA GLN A 74 8.72 -10.34 13.83
C GLN A 74 10.18 -10.54 14.24
N SER A 75 11.09 -10.71 13.28
CA SER A 75 12.51 -10.86 13.59
C SER A 75 13.09 -9.55 14.14
N PRO A 76 14.02 -9.58 15.12
CA PRO A 76 14.67 -8.38 15.65
C PRO A 76 15.34 -7.54 14.56
N ALA A 77 15.95 -8.19 13.57
CA ALA A 77 16.61 -7.52 12.44
C ALA A 77 15.61 -6.75 11.56
N THR A 78 14.43 -7.31 11.32
CA THR A 78 13.37 -6.62 10.56
C THR A 78 12.80 -5.46 11.35
N MET A 79 12.55 -5.66 12.65
CA MET A 79 12.07 -4.59 13.54
C MET A 79 13.05 -3.42 13.60
N GLU A 80 14.35 -3.68 13.71
CA GLU A 80 15.38 -2.64 13.69
C GLU A 80 15.39 -1.87 12.35
N LYS A 81 15.30 -2.58 11.23
CA LYS A 81 15.21 -1.95 9.89
C LYS A 81 13.98 -1.07 9.76
N MET A 82 12.83 -1.55 10.23
CA MET A 82 11.59 -0.78 10.22
C MET A 82 11.71 0.47 11.10
N GLN A 83 12.26 0.34 12.31
CA GLN A 83 12.47 1.47 13.19
C GLN A 83 13.39 2.52 12.56
N LYS A 84 14.54 2.12 11.98
CA LYS A 84 15.43 3.03 11.25
C LYS A 84 14.72 3.70 10.07
N ALA A 85 13.90 2.95 9.31
CA ALA A 85 13.15 3.50 8.19
C ALA A 85 12.15 4.59 8.60
N MET A 86 11.57 4.50 9.80
CA MET A 86 10.60 5.46 10.32
C MET A 86 11.25 6.73 10.90
N MET A 87 12.54 6.69 11.26
CA MET A 87 13.22 7.75 11.99
C MET A 87 14.11 8.60 11.09
N ILE A 88 14.23 9.89 11.41
CA ILE A 88 15.19 10.82 10.79
C ILE A 88 16.59 10.45 11.30
N GLU A 89 17.51 10.13 10.39
CA GLU A 89 18.86 9.67 10.74
C GLU A 89 19.80 10.81 11.16
N SER A 90 19.53 12.05 10.70
CA SER A 90 20.30 13.25 11.08
C SER A 90 19.93 13.77 12.47
N ASP A 91 20.62 14.81 12.93
CA ASP A 91 20.28 15.53 14.17
C ASP A 91 19.03 16.42 14.03
N THR A 92 18.44 16.45 12.85
CA THR A 92 17.19 17.15 12.56
C THR A 92 16.01 16.54 13.32
N THR A 93 15.13 17.39 13.81
CA THR A 93 13.89 16.98 14.48
C THR A 93 12.69 17.66 13.82
N LEU A 94 11.49 17.15 14.07
CA LEU A 94 10.25 17.79 13.59
C LEU A 94 10.13 19.24 14.06
N ASN A 95 10.58 19.54 15.29
CA ASN A 95 10.57 20.90 15.83
C ASN A 95 11.51 21.85 15.06
N SER A 96 12.59 21.34 14.46
CA SER A 96 13.49 22.15 13.65
C SER A 96 13.03 22.31 12.20
N LEU A 97 12.10 21.46 11.73
CA LEU A 97 11.55 21.49 10.39
C LEU A 97 10.29 22.35 10.28
N LEU A 98 9.56 22.54 11.36
CA LEU A 98 8.26 23.21 11.38
C LEU A 98 8.37 24.53 12.17
N SER A 99 7.53 25.51 11.83
CA SER A 99 7.33 26.65 12.71
C SER A 99 6.71 26.18 14.04
N PRO A 100 6.89 26.91 15.15
CA PRO A 100 6.27 26.54 16.44
C PRO A 100 4.77 26.34 16.34
N LYS A 101 4.08 27.20 15.58
CA LYS A 101 2.64 27.11 15.34
C LYS A 101 2.24 25.86 14.54
N ASP A 102 3.00 25.53 13.50
CA ASP A 102 2.71 24.35 12.67
C ASP A 102 3.02 23.07 13.43
N PHE A 103 4.09 23.06 14.24
CA PHE A 103 4.42 21.94 15.11
C PHE A 103 3.31 21.68 16.14
N GLU A 104 2.81 22.74 16.81
CA GLU A 104 1.70 22.60 17.77
C GLU A 104 0.45 22.04 17.08
N THR A 105 0.12 22.56 15.91
CA THR A 105 -1.04 22.11 15.13
C THR A 105 -0.88 20.62 14.73
N ALA A 106 0.27 20.23 14.22
CA ALA A 106 0.58 18.85 13.85
C ALA A 106 0.55 17.93 15.07
N ASN A 107 1.16 18.36 16.19
CA ASN A 107 1.19 17.57 17.41
C ASN A 107 -0.21 17.32 17.99
N LYS A 108 -1.04 18.36 18.04
CA LYS A 108 -2.44 18.23 18.45
C LYS A 108 -3.18 17.24 17.59
N PHE A 109 -3.07 17.36 16.26
CA PHE A 109 -3.70 16.45 15.32
C PHE A 109 -3.22 14.99 15.52
N CYS A 110 -1.90 14.78 15.67
CA CYS A 110 -1.32 13.44 15.87
C CYS A 110 -1.78 12.81 17.19
N LYS A 111 -1.85 13.59 18.28
CA LYS A 111 -2.38 13.12 19.56
C LYS A 111 -3.83 12.66 19.47
N GLU A 112 -4.66 13.48 18.84
CA GLU A 112 -6.10 13.23 18.77
C GLU A 112 -6.48 12.09 17.80
N ASN A 113 -5.71 11.90 16.73
CA ASN A 113 -6.07 10.99 15.65
C ASN A 113 -5.17 9.76 15.52
N LEU A 114 -3.91 9.86 15.90
CA LEU A 114 -2.91 8.78 15.75
C LEU A 114 -2.42 8.26 17.12
N MET A 115 -2.82 8.88 18.22
CA MET A 115 -2.33 8.61 19.58
C MET A 115 -0.80 8.77 19.71
N VAL A 116 -0.22 9.66 18.90
CA VAL A 116 1.22 9.95 18.87
C VAL A 116 1.48 11.35 19.39
N ASP A 117 2.30 11.46 20.42
CA ASP A 117 2.84 12.76 20.88
C ASP A 117 4.18 13.04 20.19
N LEU A 118 4.21 14.05 19.31
CA LEU A 118 5.42 14.42 18.59
C LEU A 118 6.54 14.95 19.49
N ASN A 119 6.22 15.42 20.70
CA ASN A 119 7.25 15.78 21.70
C ASN A 119 8.02 14.55 22.20
N MET A 120 7.35 13.40 22.27
CA MET A 120 7.96 12.13 22.69
C MET A 120 8.62 11.39 21.51
N ALA A 121 8.30 11.78 20.28
CA ALA A 121 8.81 11.17 19.06
C ALA A 121 9.32 12.22 18.04
N PRO A 122 10.27 13.12 18.45
CA PRO A 122 10.66 14.26 17.65
C PRO A 122 11.41 13.91 16.35
N LYS A 123 11.88 12.68 16.24
CA LYS A 123 12.62 12.18 15.07
C LYS A 123 11.79 11.34 14.10
N LEU A 124 10.48 11.24 14.25
CA LEU A 124 9.65 10.56 13.25
C LEU A 124 9.72 11.29 11.91
N LYS A 125 9.87 10.52 10.82
CA LYS A 125 9.85 11.08 9.45
C LYS A 125 8.46 11.65 9.14
N PRO A 126 8.36 12.86 8.57
CA PRO A 126 7.07 13.43 8.12
C PRO A 126 6.31 12.50 7.16
N ALA A 127 7.04 11.81 6.25
CA ALA A 127 6.45 10.85 5.32
C ALA A 127 5.78 9.67 6.05
N PHE A 128 6.36 9.19 7.15
CA PHE A 128 5.76 8.15 7.97
C PHE A 128 4.46 8.62 8.63
N LEU A 129 4.46 9.83 9.20
CA LEU A 129 3.26 10.43 9.79
C LEU A 129 2.16 10.62 8.74
N LEU A 130 2.51 11.16 7.56
CA LEU A 130 1.56 11.36 6.47
C LEU A 130 0.94 10.03 6.02
N ASN A 131 1.75 8.98 5.87
CA ASN A 131 1.24 7.66 5.53
C ASN A 131 0.22 7.15 6.55
N ASN A 132 0.49 7.32 7.86
CA ASN A 132 -0.46 6.93 8.90
C ASN A 132 -1.76 7.75 8.86
N VAL A 133 -1.68 9.04 8.54
CA VAL A 133 -2.87 9.89 8.33
C VAL A 133 -3.71 9.37 7.17
N VAL A 134 -3.08 9.04 6.05
CA VAL A 134 -3.77 8.49 4.87
C VAL A 134 -4.42 7.15 5.20
N VAL A 135 -3.72 6.24 5.86
CA VAL A 135 -4.26 4.94 6.30
C VAL A 135 -5.45 5.15 7.23
N MET A 136 -5.33 6.03 8.23
CA MET A 136 -6.42 6.33 9.15
C MET A 136 -7.65 6.90 8.42
N ALA A 137 -7.44 7.85 7.51
CA ALA A 137 -8.52 8.45 6.74
C ALA A 137 -9.22 7.39 5.86
N TYR A 138 -8.45 6.52 5.24
CA TYR A 138 -8.96 5.41 4.43
C TYR A 138 -9.79 4.45 5.30
N VAL A 139 -9.26 3.99 6.44
CA VAL A 139 -9.97 3.09 7.36
C VAL A 139 -11.26 3.70 7.88
N LYS A 140 -11.27 4.99 8.24
CA LYS A 140 -12.49 5.71 8.63
C LYS A 140 -13.51 5.78 7.49
N HIS A 141 -13.06 6.01 6.26
CA HIS A 141 -13.94 6.14 5.10
C HIS A 141 -14.62 4.81 4.73
N ILE A 142 -13.89 3.70 4.75
CA ILE A 142 -14.44 2.38 4.41
C ILE A 142 -15.14 1.69 5.59
N GLY A 143 -15.17 2.30 6.76
CA GLY A 143 -15.84 1.76 7.96
C GLY A 143 -15.19 0.50 8.52
N LEU A 144 -13.93 0.21 8.17
CA LEU A 144 -13.18 -0.89 8.78
C LEU A 144 -12.91 -0.57 10.25
N SER A 145 -13.46 -1.35 11.14
CA SER A 145 -13.04 -1.36 12.54
C SER A 145 -11.61 -1.91 12.61
N LEU A 146 -10.72 -1.22 13.32
CA LEU A 146 -9.34 -1.67 13.56
C LEU A 146 -9.26 -3.07 14.19
N ILE A 147 -10.36 -3.58 14.73
CA ILE A 147 -10.49 -4.91 15.34
C ILE A 147 -10.37 -6.04 14.30
N HIS A 148 -10.74 -5.78 13.04
CA HIS A 148 -10.67 -6.81 11.98
C HIS A 148 -9.29 -6.94 11.32
N ILE A 149 -8.35 -6.05 11.60
CA ILE A 149 -6.99 -6.11 11.01
C ILE A 149 -6.08 -7.06 11.81
N SER A 150 -6.45 -7.42 13.03
CA SER A 150 -5.62 -8.21 13.95
C SER A 150 -5.96 -9.70 14.04
N GLU A 151 -7.00 -10.19 13.38
CA GLU A 151 -7.25 -11.62 13.30
C GLU A 151 -6.64 -12.19 12.00
N PRO A 152 -5.54 -12.97 12.12
CA PRO A 152 -5.14 -13.83 11.01
C PRO A 152 -6.26 -14.86 10.85
N THR A 153 -6.96 -14.81 9.72
CA THR A 153 -7.90 -15.87 9.36
C THR A 153 -7.17 -17.21 9.38
N ARG A 154 -7.33 -17.90 10.50
CA ARG A 154 -7.06 -19.31 10.65
C ARG A 154 -8.14 -20.05 9.87
N GLN A 155 -7.93 -20.23 8.56
CA GLN A 155 -8.60 -21.31 7.83
C GLN A 155 -7.56 -21.92 6.91
N ALA A 156 -7.12 -23.09 7.37
CA ALA A 156 -6.34 -24.06 6.61
C ALA A 156 -7.14 -24.55 5.40
#